data_bd660b17b519b21518f27caf7f8550c9
#
_entry.id   bd660b17b519b21518f27caf7f8550c9
#
_cell.length_a   1.000
_cell.length_b   1.000
_cell.length_c   1.000
_cell.angle_alpha   90.00
_cell.angle_beta   90.00
_cell.angle_gamma   90.00
#
_symmetry.space_group_name_H-M   'P 1'
#
loop_
_entity.id
_entity.type
_entity.pdbx_description
1 polymer ?
#
loop_
_entity_poly.entity_id
_entity_poly.type
_entity_poly.pdbx_seq_one_letter_code
_entity_poly.pdbx_strand_id
1 'polypeptide(L)'
;MKNPSDSAAGHHAGNIFKKMDEIKFEDTISHQCGVTMNDSVEARAIAELMEEKPGVTVTYQPSLIRIDGEGTLTFLMDEISEFLGREMTPHLFEVSTSTHYGRMVMVDDNTIRLYGNMDDMLKFIE
;
A
#
# COMPACT_ATOMS: atom_id res chain seq x y z
N MET A 1 -4.96 24.82 -19.23
CA MET A 1 -5.04 24.12 -19.16
C MET A 1 -4.81 24.04 -18.98
N LYS A 2 -4.76 24.06 -18.19
CA LYS A 2 -4.64 23.40 -17.81
C LYS A 2 -4.30 23.07 -17.52
N ASN A 3 -4.25 23.41 -16.90
CA ASN A 3 -3.96 22.67 -16.56
C ASN A 3 -3.76 22.50 -16.23
N PRO A 4 -3.73 22.77 -15.75
CA PRO A 4 -3.61 22.19 -15.31
C PRO A 4 -3.53 22.15 -15.04
N SER A 5 -3.51 22.51 -14.50
CA SER A 5 -3.54 22.00 -14.38
C SER A 5 -3.63 22.22 -14.33
N ASP A 6 -3.74 22.48 -13.73
CA ASP A 6 -3.97 22.23 -13.86
C ASP A 6 -4.12 22.45 -13.74
N SER A 7 -4.30 22.96 -13.23
CA SER A 7 -4.59 22.62 -13.22
C SER A 7 -4.90 22.75 -13.16
N ALA A 8 -5.15 23.23 -12.74
CA ALA A 8 -5.57 22.82 -12.82
C ALA A 8 -5.97 22.91 -13.05
N ALA A 9 -6.07 23.30 -12.70
CA ALA A 9 -6.55 22.89 -13.05
C ALA A 9 -6.87 22.80 -13.28
N GLY A 10 -6.78 23.18 -13.06
CA GLY A 10 -7.24 22.57 -13.41
C GLY A 10 -7.62 22.62 -13.45
N HIS A 11 -8.24 22.96 -13.58
CA HIS A 11 -8.67 22.52 -13.74
C HIS A 11 -9.38 22.54 -14.02
N HIS A 12 -10.48 23.00 -14.54
CA HIS A 12 -11.30 22.90 -14.65
C HIS A 12 -12.24 22.54 -15.27
N ALA A 13 -12.61 23.39 -16.11
CA ALA A 13 -13.60 23.00 -17.03
C ALA A 13 -13.84 21.55 -16.95
N GLY A 14 -13.26 20.80 -17.34
CA GLY A 14 -13.47 19.42 -17.15
C GLY A 14 -13.80 19.02 -15.71
N ASN A 15 -14.36 19.91 -14.95
CA ASN A 15 -14.63 19.62 -13.54
C ASN A 15 -15.69 18.56 -13.35
N ILE A 16 -16.74 18.56 -14.15
CA ILE A 16 -17.78 17.54 -14.03
C ILE A 16 -17.22 16.19 -14.42
N PHE A 17 -16.46 16.19 -15.48
CA PHE A 17 -15.84 14.97 -15.94
C PHE A 17 -14.87 14.42 -14.90
N LYS A 18 -14.09 15.31 -14.31
CA LYS A 18 -13.18 14.89 -13.25
C LYS A 18 -13.92 14.30 -12.07
N LYS A 19 -15.06 14.89 -11.75
CA LYS A 19 -15.83 14.40 -10.62
C LYS A 19 -16.31 12.99 -10.85
N MET A 20 -16.73 12.69 -12.07
CA MET A 20 -17.15 11.34 -12.41
C MET A 20 -15.98 10.37 -12.35
N ASP A 21 -14.84 10.81 -12.82
CA ASP A 21 -13.64 9.98 -12.74
C ASP A 21 -13.23 9.76 -11.30
N GLU A 22 -13.37 10.77 -10.47
CA GLU A 22 -13.05 10.64 -9.05
C GLU A 22 -13.92 9.60 -8.38
N ILE A 23 -15.20 9.55 -8.72
CA ILE A 23 -16.10 8.56 -8.14
C ILE A 23 -15.65 7.16 -8.49
N LYS A 24 -15.32 6.95 -9.76
CA LYS A 24 -14.83 5.65 -10.18
C LYS A 24 -13.50 5.31 -9.53
N PHE A 25 -12.66 6.32 -9.41
CA PHE A 25 -11.36 6.13 -8.81
C PHE A 25 -11.49 5.75 -7.34
N GLU A 26 -12.39 6.39 -6.63
CA GLU A 26 -12.62 6.08 -5.23
C GLU A 26 -13.14 4.66 -5.06
N ASP A 27 -14.04 4.22 -5.93
CA ASP A 27 -14.51 2.85 -5.88
C ASP A 27 -13.36 1.87 -6.06
N THR A 28 -12.47 2.18 -7.00
CA THR A 28 -11.31 1.34 -7.23
C THR A 28 -10.38 1.36 -6.03
N ILE A 29 -10.12 2.55 -5.50
CA ILE A 29 -9.20 2.71 -4.38
C ILE A 29 -9.72 2.02 -3.14
N SER A 30 -11.05 2.00 -2.95
CA SER A 30 -11.62 1.40 -1.75
C SER A 30 -11.28 -0.08 -1.63
N HIS A 31 -10.84 -0.72 -2.72
CA HIS A 31 -10.47 -2.11 -2.71
C HIS A 31 -8.96 -2.32 -2.78
N GLN A 32 -8.20 -1.23 -2.69
CA GLN A 32 -6.75 -1.31 -2.78
C GLN A 32 -6.11 -0.80 -1.51
N CYS A 33 -4.93 -1.30 -1.24
CA CYS A 33 -4.12 -0.81 -0.14
C CYS A 33 -2.66 -0.91 -0.55
N GLY A 34 -1.81 -0.21 0.17
CA GLY A 34 -0.40 -0.25 -0.16
C GLY A 34 0.46 0.49 0.82
N VAL A 35 1.75 0.20 0.74
CA VAL A 35 2.76 0.88 1.54
C VAL A 35 3.83 1.44 0.62
N THR A 36 4.42 2.55 1.04
CA THR A 36 5.59 3.10 0.41
C THR A 36 6.72 3.05 1.43
N MET A 37 7.80 2.40 1.08
CA MET A 37 8.91 2.18 1.99
C MET A 37 10.15 2.90 1.48
N ASN A 38 10.98 3.34 2.40
CA ASN A 38 12.28 3.89 2.04
C ASN A 38 13.16 2.77 1.50
N ASP A 39 13.92 3.05 0.47
CA ASP A 39 14.82 2.06 -0.12
C ASP A 39 15.84 1.62 0.93
N SER A 40 15.87 0.34 1.19
CA SER A 40 16.75 -0.25 2.18
C SER A 40 16.85 -1.75 1.92
N VAL A 41 17.76 -2.41 2.60
CA VAL A 41 17.88 -3.86 2.50
C VAL A 41 16.57 -4.50 2.97
N GLU A 42 16.00 -3.99 4.05
CA GLU A 42 14.77 -4.51 4.59
C GLU A 42 13.61 -4.33 3.61
N ALA A 43 13.50 -3.12 3.04
CA ALA A 43 12.40 -2.84 2.11
C ALA A 43 12.50 -3.70 0.85
N ARG A 44 13.73 -3.92 0.37
CA ARG A 44 13.93 -4.74 -0.83
C ARG A 44 13.56 -6.19 -0.56
N ALA A 45 13.90 -6.70 0.61
CA ALA A 45 13.53 -8.06 0.97
C ALA A 45 12.02 -8.22 1.04
N ILE A 46 11.35 -7.26 1.67
CA ILE A 46 9.89 -7.29 1.76
C ILE A 46 9.28 -7.23 0.37
N ALA A 47 9.79 -6.35 -0.49
CA ALA A 47 9.27 -6.19 -1.83
C ALA A 47 9.41 -7.46 -2.65
N GLU A 48 10.58 -8.10 -2.60
CA GLU A 48 10.80 -9.32 -3.35
C GLU A 48 9.87 -10.44 -2.89
N LEU A 49 9.68 -10.53 -1.59
CA LEU A 49 8.80 -11.54 -1.05
C LEU A 49 7.35 -11.31 -1.46
N MET A 50 6.92 -10.06 -1.40
CA MET A 50 5.54 -9.72 -1.71
C MET A 50 5.25 -9.78 -3.21
N GLU A 51 6.27 -9.54 -4.03
CA GLU A 51 6.10 -9.52 -5.47
C GLU A 51 5.58 -10.85 -6.02
N GLU A 52 5.87 -11.93 -5.32
CA GLU A 52 5.45 -13.26 -5.75
C GLU A 52 3.99 -13.58 -5.37
N LYS A 53 3.37 -12.74 -4.58
CA LYS A 53 2.01 -13.02 -4.13
C LYS A 53 1.00 -12.52 -5.15
N PRO A 54 -0.12 -13.23 -5.34
CA PRO A 54 -1.12 -12.81 -6.32
C PRO A 54 -1.75 -11.50 -5.91
N GLY A 55 -2.05 -10.66 -6.90
CA GLY A 55 -2.70 -9.38 -6.66
C GLY A 55 -1.80 -8.30 -6.14
N VAL A 56 -0.51 -8.54 -6.05
CA VAL A 56 0.45 -7.57 -5.53
C VAL A 56 1.28 -6.99 -6.66
N THR A 57 1.43 -5.66 -6.64
CA THR A 57 2.26 -4.94 -7.61
C THR A 57 3.34 -4.19 -6.85
N VAL A 58 4.59 -4.38 -7.24
CA VAL A 58 5.72 -3.70 -6.63
C VAL A 58 6.30 -2.72 -7.64
N THR A 59 6.51 -1.48 -7.23
CA THR A 59 7.08 -0.45 -8.08
C THR A 59 8.32 0.11 -7.42
N TYR A 60 9.45 0.04 -8.14
CA TYR A 60 10.72 0.55 -7.65
C TYR A 60 10.92 1.96 -8.19
N GLN A 61 11.11 2.92 -7.30
CA GLN A 61 11.36 4.30 -7.64
C GLN A 61 12.65 4.74 -6.98
N PRO A 62 13.24 5.86 -7.45
CA PRO A 62 14.44 6.35 -6.77
C PRO A 62 14.13 6.61 -5.29
N SER A 63 14.88 5.97 -4.41
CA SER A 63 14.78 6.11 -2.96
C SER A 63 13.53 5.55 -2.33
N LEU A 64 12.59 5.02 -3.11
CA LEU A 64 11.33 4.51 -2.56
C LEU A 64 10.92 3.22 -3.25
N ILE A 65 10.18 2.39 -2.54
CA ILE A 65 9.62 1.16 -3.08
C ILE A 65 8.15 1.14 -2.68
N ARG A 66 7.28 0.94 -3.66
CA ARG A 66 5.84 0.88 -3.42
C ARG A 66 5.35 -0.55 -3.57
N ILE A 67 4.53 -0.98 -2.61
CA ILE A 67 3.91 -2.30 -2.65
C ILE A 67 2.40 -2.07 -2.57
N ASP A 68 1.70 -2.41 -3.63
CA ASP A 68 0.26 -2.21 -3.73
C ASP A 68 -0.44 -3.54 -3.89
N GLY A 69 -1.60 -3.68 -3.28
CA GLY A 69 -2.37 -4.89 -3.37
C GLY A 69 -3.85 -4.63 -3.43
N GLU A 70 -4.59 -5.62 -3.92
CA GLU A 70 -6.04 -5.54 -3.97
C GLU A 70 -6.62 -6.27 -2.78
N GLY A 71 -7.55 -5.60 -2.10
CA GLY A 71 -8.23 -6.17 -0.96
C GLY A 71 -7.40 -6.10 0.31
N THR A 72 -6.48 -7.00 0.46
CA THR A 72 -5.72 -7.12 1.70
C THR A 72 -4.26 -7.45 1.39
N LEU A 73 -3.35 -6.80 2.10
CA LEU A 73 -1.93 -7.13 2.08
C LEU A 73 -1.56 -7.67 3.45
N THR A 74 -0.94 -8.83 3.48
CA THR A 74 -0.51 -9.46 4.74
C THR A 74 1.00 -9.58 4.74
N PHE A 75 1.62 -9.05 5.80
CA PHE A 75 3.06 -9.12 5.99
C PHE A 75 3.34 -9.96 7.21
N LEU A 76 4.08 -11.06 7.02
CA LEU A 76 4.41 -11.99 8.09
C LEU A 76 5.87 -11.75 8.49
N MET A 77 6.07 -11.36 9.74
CA MET A 77 7.40 -10.96 10.20
C MET A 77 8.38 -12.11 10.19
N ASP A 78 7.95 -13.32 10.54
CA ASP A 78 8.83 -14.48 10.53
C ASP A 78 9.26 -14.84 9.10
N GLU A 79 8.34 -14.74 8.16
CA GLU A 79 8.64 -14.99 6.76
C GLU A 79 9.65 -13.99 6.23
N ILE A 80 9.45 -12.72 6.56
CA ILE A 80 10.35 -11.66 6.16
C ILE A 80 11.72 -11.86 6.83
N SER A 81 11.72 -12.23 8.09
CA SER A 81 12.97 -12.44 8.83
C SER A 81 13.79 -13.54 8.17
N GLU A 82 13.14 -14.62 7.79
CA GLU A 82 13.81 -15.74 7.16
C GLU A 82 14.42 -15.34 5.81
N PHE A 83 13.64 -14.61 5.03
CA PHE A 83 14.08 -14.17 3.72
C PHE A 83 15.21 -13.14 3.84
N LEU A 84 15.09 -12.25 4.81
CA LEU A 84 16.07 -11.18 5.01
C LEU A 84 17.38 -11.69 5.63
N GLY A 85 17.29 -12.76 6.41
CA GLY A 85 18.45 -13.30 7.11
C GLY A 85 18.70 -12.69 8.46
N ARG A 86 17.75 -11.93 8.98
CA ARG A 86 17.83 -11.35 10.31
C ARG A 86 16.43 -10.96 10.75
N GLU A 87 16.29 -10.69 12.03
CA GLU A 87 14.98 -10.48 12.62
C GLU A 87 14.27 -9.23 12.08
N MET A 88 13.02 -9.42 11.67
CA MET A 88 12.10 -8.35 11.32
C MET A 88 11.01 -8.32 12.38
N THR A 89 10.72 -7.14 12.90
CA THR A 89 9.66 -6.96 13.89
C THR A 89 8.64 -5.97 13.36
N PRO A 90 7.42 -5.94 13.93
CA PRO A 90 6.45 -4.93 13.53
C PRO A 90 6.98 -3.51 13.68
N HIS A 91 7.77 -3.26 14.71
CA HIS A 91 8.35 -1.93 14.90
C HIS A 91 9.30 -1.57 13.76
N LEU A 92 10.18 -2.49 13.38
CA LEU A 92 11.10 -2.25 12.26
C LEU A 92 10.34 -2.06 10.95
N PHE A 93 9.26 -2.82 10.78
CA PHE A 93 8.42 -2.67 9.61
C PHE A 93 7.85 -1.26 9.54
N GLU A 94 7.31 -0.78 10.67
CA GLU A 94 6.73 0.56 10.72
C GLU A 94 7.76 1.64 10.45
N VAL A 95 8.94 1.47 11.03
CA VAL A 95 10.02 2.45 10.83
C VAL A 95 10.46 2.49 9.36
N SER A 96 10.41 1.34 8.69
CA SER A 96 10.80 1.25 7.28
C SER A 96 9.74 1.83 6.36
N THR A 97 8.52 1.99 6.84
CA THR A 97 7.40 2.46 6.05
C THR A 97 7.34 3.99 6.08
N SER A 98 7.38 4.60 4.90
CA SER A 98 7.27 6.04 4.78
C SER A 98 5.83 6.50 4.88
N THR A 99 4.94 5.81 4.15
CA THR A 99 3.52 6.12 4.18
C THR A 99 2.75 4.89 3.71
N HIS A 100 1.45 4.90 3.97
CA HIS A 100 0.59 3.83 3.50
C HIS A 100 -0.81 4.38 3.25
N TYR A 101 -1.58 3.64 2.48
CA TYR A 101 -3.00 3.93 2.33
C TYR A 101 -3.76 2.63 2.57
N GLY A 102 -5.00 2.77 3.02
CA GLY A 102 -5.74 1.67 3.54
C GLY A 102 -5.58 1.62 5.06
N ARG A 103 -6.23 0.67 5.68
CA ARG A 103 -6.18 0.54 7.14
C ARG A 103 -5.14 -0.50 7.54
N MET A 104 -4.16 -0.06 8.28
CA MET A 104 -3.10 -0.95 8.77
C MET A 104 -3.41 -1.42 10.17
N VAL A 105 -3.32 -2.72 10.37
CA VAL A 105 -3.63 -3.34 11.66
C VAL A 105 -2.51 -4.31 12.03
N MET A 106 -2.02 -4.20 13.26
CA MET A 106 -1.10 -5.21 13.80
C MET A 106 -1.96 -6.31 14.37
N VAL A 107 -2.07 -7.42 13.63
CA VAL A 107 -2.92 -8.53 14.03
C VAL A 107 -2.35 -9.23 15.26
N ASP A 108 -1.05 -9.46 15.25
CA ASP A 108 -0.34 -10.04 16.37
C ASP A 108 1.14 -9.68 16.22
N ASP A 109 1.99 -10.24 17.06
CA ASP A 109 3.42 -9.92 17.05
C ASP A 109 4.10 -10.31 15.76
N ASN A 110 3.49 -11.16 14.96
CA ASN A 110 4.07 -11.67 13.72
C ASN A 110 3.40 -11.12 12.46
N THR A 111 2.23 -10.49 12.57
CA THR A 111 1.42 -10.20 11.40
C THR A 111 0.97 -8.75 11.37
N ILE A 112 1.32 -8.07 10.28
CA ILE A 112 0.76 -6.75 9.97
C ILE A 112 -0.09 -6.91 8.74
N ARG A 113 -1.29 -6.35 8.75
CA ARG A 113 -2.22 -6.48 7.64
C ARG A 113 -2.79 -5.13 7.27
N LEU A 114 -2.83 -4.87 5.96
CA LEU A 114 -3.49 -3.69 5.42
C LEU A 114 -4.78 -4.11 4.76
N TYR A 115 -5.83 -3.33 4.99
CA TYR A 115 -7.14 -3.56 4.40
C TYR A 115 -7.48 -2.40 3.49
N GLY A 116 -7.84 -2.70 2.26
CA GLY A 116 -8.29 -1.67 1.33
C GLY A 116 -9.75 -1.33 1.51
N ASN A 117 -10.48 -2.16 2.26
CA ASN A 117 -11.91 -2.06 2.38
C ASN A 117 -12.31 -2.27 3.84
N MET A 118 -13.16 -1.38 4.36
CA MET A 118 -13.62 -1.49 5.74
C MET A 118 -14.37 -2.78 5.99
N ASP A 119 -15.11 -3.25 5.02
CA ASP A 119 -15.87 -4.48 5.16
C ASP A 119 -14.94 -5.68 5.40
N ASP A 120 -13.82 -5.70 4.70
CA ASP A 120 -12.84 -6.79 4.91
C ASP A 120 -12.30 -6.75 6.31
N MET A 121 -12.03 -5.56 6.83
CA MET A 121 -11.54 -5.41 8.19
C MET A 121 -12.59 -5.87 9.20
N LEU A 122 -13.84 -5.50 8.97
CA LEU A 122 -14.92 -5.88 9.87
C LEU A 122 -15.13 -7.38 9.90
N LYS A 123 -15.00 -8.03 8.76
CA LYS A 123 -15.09 -9.49 8.70
C LYS A 123 -14.00 -10.14 9.53
N PHE A 124 -12.81 -9.55 9.49
CA PHE A 124 -11.70 -10.08 10.28
C PHE A 124 -11.99 -9.98 11.77
N ILE A 125 -12.56 -8.86 12.19
CA ILE A 125 -12.85 -8.62 13.60
C ILE A 125 -13.94 -9.57 14.11
N GLU A 126 -14.91 -9.85 13.28
CA GLU A 126 -15.97 -10.77 13.63
C GLU A 126 -15.50 -12.22 13.59
#